data_6f9f0b4f511505298b0fa9c39bf06d6f
#
_entry.id   6f9f0b4f511505298b0fa9c39bf06d6f
#
_cell.length_a   1.000
_cell.length_b   1.000
_cell.length_c   1.000
_cell.angle_alpha   90.00
_cell.angle_beta   90.00
_cell.angle_gamma   90.00
#
_symmetry.space_group_name_H-M   'P 1'
#
loop_
_entity.id
_entity.type
_entity.pdbx_description
1 polymer ?
#
loop_
_entity_poly.entity_id
_entity_poly.type
_entity_poly.pdbx_seq_one_letter_code
_entity_poly.pdbx_strand_id
1 'polypeptide(L)'
;MLEKTLKIATRQSPLALWQANYVKDRLQQLYPNFTIELVPMVTKGDVILDSPLAKIGGKGLFVKELENALLNKEADIAVHSMKDVPMQFPEGLGLAVICQREDPRDAFVSHSYRTFAELPQGAVVGTSSLRRQCQLKALRPDLDIRSLRGNVGTRLSKLDNGDYDAIILASAGLIRLGLADRIASFIDVEQSLPAVGQGAVGIECRTDDMQVQALLAPLADAETTYCVRAERAMNNHLQGGCQVPIGGYAVLQQGQLYLRALVGDIDGSRIIRAEGKSAVENAEVLGVKIAEQLLAQGADKILQAIYS
;
A
#
# COMPACT_ATOMS: atom_id res chain seq x y z
N MET A 1 23.37 11.20 23.47
CA MET A 1 24.02 10.91 22.17
C MET A 1 23.43 9.60 21.74
N LEU A 2 22.84 9.52 20.52
CA LEU A 2 22.49 8.24 19.94
C LEU A 2 23.73 7.34 19.99
N GLU A 3 23.57 6.10 20.46
CA GLU A 3 24.56 5.07 20.16
C GLU A 3 24.82 5.14 18.66
N LYS A 4 26.07 4.94 18.24
CA LYS A 4 26.45 5.03 16.81
C LYS A 4 25.75 4.00 15.91
N THR A 5 24.79 3.26 16.43
CA THR A 5 24.05 2.20 15.73
C THR A 5 22.56 2.54 15.70
N LEU A 6 21.98 2.54 14.50
CA LEU A 6 20.54 2.66 14.27
C LEU A 6 19.99 1.30 13.78
N LYS A 7 18.96 0.77 14.42
CA LYS A 7 18.36 -0.52 14.10
C LYS A 7 17.04 -0.35 13.35
N ILE A 8 16.91 -1.04 12.22
CA ILE A 8 15.74 -1.01 11.33
C ILE A 8 14.97 -2.32 11.42
N ALA A 9 13.81 -2.31 12.05
CA ALA A 9 12.88 -3.44 11.99
C ALA A 9 12.25 -3.55 10.59
N THR A 10 12.24 -4.76 10.02
CA THR A 10 11.68 -5.06 8.71
C THR A 10 11.18 -6.50 8.64
N ARG A 11 10.25 -6.77 7.70
CA ARG A 11 9.86 -8.15 7.39
C ARG A 11 10.94 -8.84 6.56
N GLN A 12 10.91 -10.18 6.53
CA GLN A 12 11.88 -10.99 5.79
C GLN A 12 11.55 -11.15 4.29
N SER A 13 10.41 -10.62 3.80
CA SER A 13 10.08 -10.73 2.38
C SER A 13 11.07 -9.93 1.53
N PRO A 14 11.41 -10.38 0.29
CA PRO A 14 12.37 -9.69 -0.57
C PRO A 14 12.05 -8.21 -0.77
N LEU A 15 10.77 -7.85 -0.93
CA LEU A 15 10.36 -6.45 -1.10
C LEU A 15 10.55 -5.64 0.19
N ALA A 16 10.25 -6.20 1.36
CA ALA A 16 10.46 -5.51 2.63
C ALA A 16 11.95 -5.29 2.90
N LEU A 17 12.79 -6.29 2.63
CA LEU A 17 14.24 -6.16 2.74
C LEU A 17 14.79 -5.10 1.77
N TRP A 18 14.28 -5.05 0.53
CA TRP A 18 14.64 -3.99 -0.41
C TRP A 18 14.32 -2.61 0.16
N GLN A 19 13.11 -2.43 0.71
CA GLN A 19 12.68 -1.14 1.29
C GLN A 19 13.53 -0.73 2.50
N ALA A 20 13.86 -1.68 3.36
CA ALA A 20 14.74 -1.43 4.51
C ALA A 20 16.17 -1.09 4.08
N ASN A 21 16.72 -1.78 3.06
CA ASN A 21 18.02 -1.45 2.48
C ASN A 21 18.01 -0.07 1.80
N TYR A 22 16.95 0.28 1.07
CA TYR A 22 16.78 1.62 0.49
C TYR A 22 16.88 2.71 1.56
N VAL A 23 16.20 2.56 2.69
CA VAL A 23 16.28 3.51 3.83
C VAL A 23 17.67 3.50 4.45
N LYS A 24 18.26 2.31 4.67
CA LYS A 24 19.62 2.16 5.18
C LYS A 24 20.63 2.89 4.32
N ASP A 25 20.61 2.66 3.00
CA ASP A 25 21.60 3.24 2.07
C ASP A 25 21.47 4.78 2.03
N ARG A 26 20.24 5.32 2.04
CA ARG A 26 20.00 6.76 2.10
C ARG A 26 20.52 7.36 3.40
N LEU A 27 20.26 6.72 4.54
CA LEU A 27 20.78 7.17 5.85
C LEU A 27 22.30 7.04 5.92
N GLN A 28 22.89 5.98 5.38
CA GLN A 28 24.34 5.80 5.37
C GLN A 28 25.06 6.87 4.54
N GLN A 29 24.44 7.32 3.44
CA GLN A 29 24.93 8.44 2.63
C GLN A 29 24.90 9.76 3.40
N LEU A 30 23.82 10.01 4.16
CA LEU A 30 23.66 11.23 4.97
C LEU A 30 24.54 11.22 6.24
N TYR A 31 24.73 10.06 6.83
CA TYR A 31 25.41 9.86 8.10
C TYR A 31 26.46 8.75 8.02
N PRO A 32 27.60 8.96 7.33
CA PRO A 32 28.60 7.92 7.08
C PRO A 32 29.20 7.25 8.34
N ASN A 33 29.16 7.96 9.46
CA ASN A 33 29.71 7.51 10.74
C ASN A 33 28.73 6.67 11.58
N PHE A 34 27.48 6.49 11.12
CA PHE A 34 26.48 5.65 11.80
C PHE A 34 26.60 4.20 11.30
N THR A 35 26.52 3.25 12.22
CA THR A 35 26.25 1.86 11.89
C THR A 35 24.75 1.66 11.77
N ILE A 36 24.27 1.11 10.64
CA ILE A 36 22.84 0.87 10.43
C ILE A 36 22.63 -0.62 10.23
N GLU A 37 21.86 -1.22 11.14
CA GLU A 37 21.59 -2.65 11.18
C GLU A 37 20.15 -2.95 10.82
N LEU A 38 19.92 -4.01 10.02
CA LEU A 38 18.58 -4.53 9.78
C LEU A 38 18.26 -5.58 10.84
N VAL A 39 17.02 -5.53 11.35
CA VAL A 39 16.44 -6.53 12.27
C VAL A 39 15.27 -7.20 11.56
N PRO A 40 15.52 -8.25 10.74
CA PRO A 40 14.47 -8.93 10.00
C PRO A 40 13.58 -9.77 10.91
N MET A 41 12.26 -9.65 10.75
CA MET A 41 11.24 -10.32 11.55
C MET A 41 10.25 -11.10 10.68
N VAL A 42 9.71 -12.17 11.23
CA VAL A 42 8.59 -12.91 10.62
C VAL A 42 7.30 -12.42 11.26
N THR A 43 6.35 -11.95 10.46
CA THR A 43 5.05 -11.51 10.97
C THR A 43 4.00 -12.62 10.83
N LYS A 44 2.93 -12.53 11.64
CA LYS A 44 1.79 -13.44 11.51
C LYS A 44 1.22 -13.48 10.10
N GLY A 45 1.19 -12.33 9.43
CA GLY A 45 0.73 -12.23 8.04
C GLY A 45 1.62 -12.95 7.03
N ASP A 46 2.91 -13.17 7.34
CA ASP A 46 3.84 -13.93 6.49
C ASP A 46 3.63 -15.45 6.63
N VAL A 47 3.18 -15.91 7.79
CA VAL A 47 2.97 -17.34 8.09
C VAL A 47 1.62 -17.85 7.59
N ILE A 48 0.55 -17.04 7.68
CA ILE A 48 -0.80 -17.44 7.33
C ILE A 48 -1.04 -17.23 5.83
N LEU A 49 -0.82 -18.26 5.02
CA LEU A 49 -0.98 -18.21 3.56
C LEU A 49 -2.32 -18.80 3.07
N ASP A 50 -2.93 -19.72 3.84
CA ASP A 50 -4.04 -20.57 3.38
C ASP A 50 -5.43 -19.99 3.63
N SER A 51 -5.56 -18.90 4.38
CA SER A 51 -6.85 -18.28 4.70
C SER A 51 -6.99 -16.90 4.09
N PRO A 52 -8.14 -16.51 3.52
CA PRO A 52 -8.38 -15.15 3.05
C PRO A 52 -8.15 -14.12 4.17
N LEU A 53 -7.45 -13.02 3.88
CA LEU A 53 -7.17 -11.97 4.88
C LEU A 53 -8.45 -11.44 5.54
N ALA A 54 -9.57 -11.39 4.80
CA ALA A 54 -10.87 -10.99 5.30
C ALA A 54 -11.40 -11.89 6.43
N LYS A 55 -11.04 -13.18 6.43
CA LYS A 55 -11.48 -14.15 7.45
C LYS A 55 -10.58 -14.20 8.69
N ILE A 56 -9.33 -13.74 8.58
CA ILE A 56 -8.36 -13.81 9.67
C ILE A 56 -8.59 -12.68 10.68
N GLY A 57 -9.34 -11.62 10.28
CA GLY A 57 -9.75 -10.49 11.10
C GLY A 57 -8.60 -9.94 11.95
N GLY A 58 -7.87 -8.95 11.47
CA GLY A 58 -6.85 -8.35 12.30
C GLY A 58 -6.19 -7.15 11.65
N LYS A 59 -6.43 -5.98 12.22
CA LYS A 59 -5.61 -4.80 11.96
C LYS A 59 -4.18 -5.13 12.39
N GLY A 60 -3.19 -4.86 11.55
CA GLY A 60 -1.78 -4.99 11.93
C GLY A 60 -1.11 -6.35 11.72
N LEU A 61 -1.68 -7.29 10.94
CA LEU A 61 -1.08 -8.62 10.67
C LEU A 61 0.38 -8.57 10.15
N PHE A 62 0.79 -7.48 9.53
CA PHE A 62 2.10 -7.32 8.93
C PHE A 62 3.02 -6.32 9.66
N VAL A 63 2.52 -5.69 10.73
CA VAL A 63 3.26 -4.61 11.42
C VAL A 63 3.43 -4.84 12.92
N LYS A 64 2.58 -5.66 13.55
CA LYS A 64 2.53 -5.81 15.00
C LYS A 64 3.86 -6.25 15.63
N GLU A 65 4.58 -7.15 15.00
CA GLU A 65 5.88 -7.61 15.48
C GLU A 65 6.93 -6.49 15.41
N LEU A 66 6.86 -5.66 14.36
CA LEU A 66 7.74 -4.50 14.20
C LEU A 66 7.41 -3.41 15.23
N GLU A 67 6.13 -3.12 15.44
CA GLU A 67 5.65 -2.18 16.47
C GLU A 67 6.10 -2.61 17.86
N ASN A 68 5.99 -3.90 18.19
CA ASN A 68 6.48 -4.43 19.47
C ASN A 68 8.00 -4.23 19.63
N ALA A 69 8.78 -4.45 18.56
CA ALA A 69 10.23 -4.22 18.59
C ALA A 69 10.58 -2.75 18.83
N LEU A 70 9.80 -1.81 18.28
CA LEU A 70 9.96 -0.37 18.56
C LEU A 70 9.64 -0.04 20.03
N LEU A 71 8.52 -0.54 20.56
CA LEU A 71 8.10 -0.31 21.93
C LEU A 71 9.08 -0.92 22.95
N ASN A 72 9.62 -2.10 22.66
CA ASN A 72 10.61 -2.78 23.48
C ASN A 72 12.05 -2.22 23.31
N LYS A 73 12.24 -1.23 22.43
CA LYS A 73 13.56 -0.67 22.09
C LYS A 73 14.54 -1.69 21.49
N GLU A 74 14.03 -2.75 20.89
CA GLU A 74 14.81 -3.74 20.14
C GLU A 74 15.20 -3.19 18.74
N ALA A 75 14.40 -2.24 18.22
CA ALA A 75 14.66 -1.46 17.02
C ALA A 75 14.35 0.03 17.27
N ASP A 76 14.90 0.90 16.43
CA ASP A 76 14.70 2.35 16.51
C ASP A 76 13.65 2.83 15.53
N ILE A 77 13.61 2.21 14.35
CA ILE A 77 12.66 2.51 13.28
C ILE A 77 12.11 1.23 12.66
N ALA A 78 10.93 1.33 12.04
CA ALA A 78 10.36 0.27 11.22
C ALA A 78 10.05 0.80 9.82
N VAL A 79 10.33 -0.01 8.79
CA VAL A 79 10.15 0.37 7.38
C VAL A 79 9.01 -0.44 6.78
N HIS A 80 8.07 0.27 6.14
CA HIS A 80 6.82 -0.30 5.63
C HIS A 80 6.49 0.16 4.20
N SER A 81 5.77 -0.69 3.47
CA SER A 81 4.95 -0.19 2.37
C SER A 81 3.77 0.60 2.94
N MET A 82 3.58 1.84 2.54
CA MET A 82 2.54 2.73 3.10
C MET A 82 1.12 2.16 3.03
N LYS A 83 0.81 1.39 2.00
CA LYS A 83 -0.51 0.74 1.86
C LYS A 83 -0.80 -0.33 2.91
N ASP A 84 0.24 -0.84 3.59
CA ASP A 84 0.14 -1.89 4.61
C ASP A 84 0.16 -1.28 6.04
N VAL A 85 0.45 0.02 6.16
CA VAL A 85 0.49 0.77 7.44
C VAL A 85 -0.93 1.00 7.95
N PRO A 86 -1.25 0.60 9.19
CA PRO A 86 -2.56 0.82 9.78
C PRO A 86 -2.89 2.32 9.87
N MET A 87 -4.18 2.64 9.92
CA MET A 87 -4.62 4.03 10.04
C MET A 87 -4.32 4.60 11.43
N GLN A 88 -4.33 3.75 12.46
CA GLN A 88 -4.05 4.10 13.85
C GLN A 88 -2.81 3.32 14.32
N PHE A 89 -1.93 4.00 15.02
CA PHE A 89 -0.73 3.42 15.64
C PHE A 89 -0.99 3.10 17.13
N PRO A 90 -0.25 2.17 17.71
CA PRO A 90 -0.17 2.03 19.16
C PRO A 90 0.30 3.33 19.82
N GLU A 91 -0.10 3.53 21.07
CA GLU A 91 0.39 4.67 21.86
C GLU A 91 1.93 4.68 21.92
N GLY A 92 2.52 5.84 21.72
CA GLY A 92 3.97 6.01 21.70
C GLY A 92 4.63 5.76 20.33
N LEU A 93 3.89 5.30 19.32
CA LEU A 93 4.41 5.10 17.96
C LEU A 93 3.72 6.03 16.96
N GLY A 94 4.42 6.31 15.86
CA GLY A 94 3.87 7.12 14.79
C GLY A 94 4.71 7.10 13.53
N LEU A 95 4.10 7.55 12.45
CA LEU A 95 4.74 7.69 11.15
C LEU A 95 5.61 8.96 11.15
N ALA A 96 6.92 8.78 11.13
CA ALA A 96 7.88 9.88 11.14
C ALA A 96 8.08 10.46 9.74
N VAL A 97 8.20 9.61 8.72
CA VAL A 97 8.57 10.01 7.36
C VAL A 97 7.81 9.20 6.33
N ILE A 98 7.42 9.87 5.25
CA ILE A 98 6.98 9.25 4.01
C ILE A 98 8.00 9.62 2.93
N CYS A 99 8.66 8.60 2.36
CA CYS A 99 9.64 8.77 1.30
C CYS A 99 8.98 8.98 -0.05
N GLN A 100 9.78 9.44 -1.03
CA GLN A 100 9.34 9.63 -2.41
C GLN A 100 8.60 8.41 -2.95
N ARG A 101 7.48 8.67 -3.61
CA ARG A 101 6.60 7.66 -4.17
C ARG A 101 7.15 7.11 -5.48
N GLU A 102 7.18 5.79 -5.59
CA GLU A 102 7.40 5.07 -6.84
C GLU A 102 6.08 4.97 -7.60
N ASP A 103 6.07 4.48 -8.84
CA ASP A 103 4.88 4.33 -9.68
C ASP A 103 3.70 3.72 -8.90
N PRO A 104 2.61 4.47 -8.66
CA PRO A 104 1.48 4.02 -7.86
C PRO A 104 0.55 3.07 -8.60
N ARG A 105 0.69 2.91 -9.92
CA ARG A 105 -0.22 2.12 -10.76
C ARG A 105 -0.18 0.63 -10.41
N ASP A 106 -1.24 -0.06 -10.80
CA ASP A 106 -1.25 -1.50 -10.86
C ASP A 106 -0.57 -1.99 -12.15
N ALA A 107 0.17 -3.09 -12.05
CA ALA A 107 0.82 -3.76 -13.17
C ALA A 107 -0.03 -4.94 -13.62
N PHE A 108 -0.32 -5.01 -14.90
CA PHE A 108 -0.82 -6.19 -15.58
C PHE A 108 0.36 -7.07 -15.97
N VAL A 109 0.37 -8.31 -15.50
CA VAL A 109 1.43 -9.29 -15.74
C VAL A 109 0.82 -10.51 -16.38
N SER A 110 1.27 -10.86 -17.58
CA SER A 110 0.83 -12.05 -18.35
C SER A 110 1.93 -12.48 -19.30
N HIS A 111 1.98 -13.76 -19.64
CA HIS A 111 2.87 -14.29 -20.67
C HIS A 111 2.29 -14.14 -22.09
N SER A 112 0.97 -14.24 -22.22
CA SER A 112 0.30 -14.37 -23.49
C SER A 112 -0.41 -13.10 -23.96
N TYR A 113 -0.73 -12.19 -23.04
CA TYR A 113 -1.52 -10.98 -23.33
C TYR A 113 -0.75 -9.72 -22.93
N ARG A 114 -0.81 -8.69 -23.76
CA ARG A 114 -0.11 -7.41 -23.52
C ARG A 114 -0.91 -6.46 -22.67
N THR A 115 -2.23 -6.51 -22.80
CA THR A 115 -3.15 -5.62 -22.10
C THR A 115 -4.32 -6.36 -21.50
N PHE A 116 -4.94 -5.75 -20.52
CA PHE A 116 -6.15 -6.26 -19.88
C PHE A 116 -7.32 -6.43 -20.87
N ALA A 117 -7.37 -5.59 -21.90
CA ALA A 117 -8.41 -5.65 -22.94
C ALA A 117 -8.28 -6.89 -23.86
N GLU A 118 -7.07 -7.41 -24.03
CA GLU A 118 -6.80 -8.58 -24.87
C GLU A 118 -7.17 -9.93 -24.24
N LEU A 119 -7.49 -9.94 -22.94
CA LEU A 119 -7.89 -11.17 -22.24
C LEU A 119 -9.14 -11.78 -22.89
N PRO A 120 -9.16 -13.10 -23.15
CA PRO A 120 -10.36 -13.78 -23.66
C PRO A 120 -11.50 -13.74 -22.63
N GLN A 121 -12.71 -14.00 -23.11
CA GLN A 121 -13.89 -14.13 -22.25
C GLN A 121 -13.66 -15.26 -21.24
N GLY A 122 -13.96 -15.01 -19.97
CA GLY A 122 -13.79 -15.98 -18.89
C GLY A 122 -12.33 -16.20 -18.45
N ALA A 123 -11.37 -15.39 -18.91
CA ALA A 123 -9.98 -15.53 -18.50
C ALA A 123 -9.80 -15.44 -16.98
N VAL A 124 -8.86 -16.23 -16.47
CA VAL A 124 -8.55 -16.33 -15.05
C VAL A 124 -7.54 -15.26 -14.66
N VAL A 125 -7.94 -14.31 -13.80
CA VAL A 125 -7.08 -13.22 -13.33
C VAL A 125 -6.83 -13.32 -11.83
N GLY A 126 -5.54 -13.36 -11.45
CA GLY A 126 -5.11 -13.52 -10.05
C GLY A 126 -5.00 -12.20 -9.30
N THR A 127 -5.81 -12.01 -8.26
CA THR A 127 -5.66 -10.96 -7.24
C THR A 127 -6.42 -11.31 -5.96
N SER A 128 -5.87 -10.94 -4.79
CA SER A 128 -6.60 -11.02 -3.51
C SER A 128 -7.06 -9.64 -3.02
N SER A 129 -6.88 -8.60 -3.83
CA SER A 129 -7.28 -7.23 -3.48
C SER A 129 -8.73 -6.98 -3.92
N LEU A 130 -9.63 -6.78 -2.95
CA LEU A 130 -11.04 -6.44 -3.25
C LEU A 130 -11.14 -5.12 -4.03
N ARG A 131 -10.24 -4.16 -3.78
CA ARG A 131 -10.13 -2.92 -4.55
C ARG A 131 -9.86 -3.18 -6.04
N ARG A 132 -8.96 -4.10 -6.36
CA ARG A 132 -8.69 -4.49 -7.74
C ARG A 132 -9.86 -5.26 -8.33
N GLN A 133 -10.35 -6.24 -7.58
CA GLN A 133 -11.46 -7.10 -8.02
C GLN A 133 -12.67 -6.28 -8.43
N CYS A 134 -13.16 -5.35 -7.60
CA CYS A 134 -14.35 -4.55 -7.92
C CYS A 134 -14.15 -3.70 -9.18
N GLN A 135 -12.98 -3.09 -9.37
CA GLN A 135 -12.69 -2.26 -10.53
C GLN A 135 -12.54 -3.09 -11.81
N LEU A 136 -11.84 -4.23 -11.74
CA LEU A 136 -11.69 -5.12 -12.88
C LEU A 136 -13.02 -5.75 -13.30
N LYS A 137 -13.84 -6.17 -12.33
CA LYS A 137 -15.19 -6.70 -12.60
C LYS A 137 -16.13 -5.65 -13.20
N ALA A 138 -16.02 -4.39 -12.81
CA ALA A 138 -16.80 -3.31 -13.40
C ALA A 138 -16.43 -3.07 -14.88
N LEU A 139 -15.16 -3.28 -15.26
CA LEU A 139 -14.69 -3.15 -16.64
C LEU A 139 -14.95 -4.42 -17.47
N ARG A 140 -14.78 -5.59 -16.87
CA ARG A 140 -14.86 -6.91 -17.49
C ARG A 140 -15.57 -7.88 -16.56
N PRO A 141 -16.92 -7.87 -16.53
CA PRO A 141 -17.72 -8.75 -15.65
C PRO A 141 -17.54 -10.25 -15.95
N ASP A 142 -17.11 -10.56 -17.16
CA ASP A 142 -16.88 -11.91 -17.66
C ASP A 142 -15.66 -12.61 -17.04
N LEU A 143 -14.67 -11.88 -16.53
CA LEU A 143 -13.43 -12.47 -16.03
C LEU A 143 -13.63 -13.30 -14.76
N ASP A 144 -12.90 -14.42 -14.66
CA ASP A 144 -12.82 -15.23 -13.44
C ASP A 144 -11.70 -14.70 -12.52
N ILE A 145 -12.09 -13.90 -11.53
CA ILE A 145 -11.12 -13.33 -10.57
C ILE A 145 -10.87 -14.34 -9.44
N ARG A 146 -9.64 -14.84 -9.36
CA ARG A 146 -9.24 -15.81 -8.33
C ARG A 146 -8.25 -15.23 -7.35
N SER A 147 -8.29 -15.73 -6.11
CA SER A 147 -7.37 -15.31 -5.04
C SER A 147 -5.92 -15.66 -5.36
N LEU A 148 -5.02 -14.67 -5.26
CA LEU A 148 -3.58 -14.83 -5.48
C LEU A 148 -2.82 -14.34 -4.26
N ARG A 149 -2.17 -15.24 -3.53
CA ARG A 149 -1.43 -14.95 -2.31
C ARG A 149 0.04 -15.37 -2.39
N GLY A 150 0.83 -14.84 -1.46
CA GLY A 150 2.27 -15.00 -1.37
C GLY A 150 3.01 -13.67 -1.58
N ASN A 151 4.33 -13.71 -1.49
CA ASN A 151 5.19 -12.58 -1.90
C ASN A 151 5.19 -12.41 -3.43
N VAL A 152 5.89 -11.39 -3.95
CA VAL A 152 5.93 -11.11 -5.40
C VAL A 152 6.44 -12.32 -6.18
N GLY A 153 7.55 -12.93 -5.76
CA GLY A 153 8.12 -14.11 -6.42
C GLY A 153 7.16 -15.30 -6.46
N THR A 154 6.53 -15.62 -5.33
CA THR A 154 5.53 -16.70 -5.26
C THR A 154 4.35 -16.47 -6.21
N ARG A 155 3.87 -15.21 -6.32
CA ARG A 155 2.76 -14.87 -7.23
C ARG A 155 3.17 -15.00 -8.69
N LEU A 156 4.40 -14.59 -9.05
CA LEU A 156 4.94 -14.76 -10.38
C LEU A 156 5.10 -16.24 -10.72
N SER A 157 5.62 -17.06 -9.80
CA SER A 157 5.73 -18.51 -10.02
C SER A 157 4.39 -19.18 -10.29
N LYS A 158 3.31 -18.73 -9.62
CA LYS A 158 1.96 -19.25 -9.89
C LYS A 158 1.46 -18.90 -11.30
N LEU A 159 1.78 -17.69 -11.79
CA LEU A 159 1.53 -17.32 -13.18
C LEU A 159 2.36 -18.18 -14.14
N ASP A 160 3.66 -18.36 -13.84
CA ASP A 160 4.59 -19.15 -14.65
C ASP A 160 4.17 -20.62 -14.76
N ASN A 161 3.53 -21.15 -13.71
CA ASN A 161 2.95 -22.50 -13.69
C ASN A 161 1.61 -22.63 -14.46
N GLY A 162 1.06 -21.51 -14.96
CA GLY A 162 -0.20 -21.52 -15.71
C GLY A 162 -1.47 -21.55 -14.83
N ASP A 163 -1.36 -21.25 -13.54
CA ASP A 163 -2.53 -21.17 -12.64
C ASP A 163 -3.47 -20.01 -13.01
N TYR A 164 -2.99 -19.02 -13.76
CA TYR A 164 -3.66 -17.78 -14.17
C TYR A 164 -3.27 -17.38 -15.59
N ASP A 165 -4.20 -16.76 -16.33
CA ASP A 165 -3.92 -16.12 -17.63
C ASP A 165 -3.19 -14.79 -17.44
N ALA A 166 -3.50 -14.09 -16.32
CA ALA A 166 -2.84 -12.87 -15.90
C ALA A 166 -2.92 -12.68 -14.37
N ILE A 167 -2.01 -11.87 -13.83
CA ILE A 167 -2.07 -11.44 -12.42
C ILE A 167 -1.91 -9.94 -12.32
N ILE A 168 -2.49 -9.35 -11.27
CA ILE A 168 -2.38 -7.91 -11.02
C ILE A 168 -1.55 -7.66 -9.77
N LEU A 169 -0.45 -6.94 -9.96
CA LEU A 169 0.49 -6.58 -8.90
C LEU A 169 0.62 -5.05 -8.77
N ALA A 170 1.27 -4.56 -7.71
CA ALA A 170 1.66 -3.16 -7.63
C ALA A 170 2.96 -2.95 -8.42
N SER A 171 2.98 -2.01 -9.36
CA SER A 171 4.15 -1.73 -10.21
C SER A 171 5.40 -1.44 -9.40
N ALA A 172 5.29 -0.61 -8.37
CA ALA A 172 6.40 -0.29 -7.48
C ALA A 172 7.10 -1.53 -6.88
N GLY A 173 6.35 -2.60 -6.60
CA GLY A 173 6.93 -3.84 -6.09
C GLY A 173 7.80 -4.57 -7.11
N LEU A 174 7.35 -4.61 -8.37
CA LEU A 174 8.11 -5.22 -9.46
C LEU A 174 9.34 -4.37 -9.82
N ILE A 175 9.17 -3.05 -9.94
CA ILE A 175 10.26 -2.12 -10.25
C ILE A 175 11.38 -2.24 -9.20
N ARG A 176 11.04 -2.19 -7.91
CA ARG A 176 12.00 -2.28 -6.81
C ARG A 176 12.75 -3.60 -6.75
N LEU A 177 12.13 -4.68 -7.18
CA LEU A 177 12.76 -6.01 -7.23
C LEU A 177 13.54 -6.27 -8.53
N GLY A 178 13.67 -5.27 -9.43
CA GLY A 178 14.33 -5.44 -10.73
C GLY A 178 13.56 -6.34 -11.70
N LEU A 179 12.23 -6.42 -11.53
CA LEU A 179 11.32 -7.28 -12.31
C LEU A 179 10.39 -6.45 -13.22
N ALA A 180 10.83 -5.25 -13.62
CA ALA A 180 10.03 -4.34 -14.45
C ALA A 180 9.67 -4.95 -15.83
N ASP A 181 10.54 -5.77 -16.39
CA ASP A 181 10.35 -6.54 -17.62
C ASP A 181 9.22 -7.60 -17.54
N ARG A 182 8.78 -7.96 -16.34
CA ARG A 182 7.61 -8.81 -16.13
C ARG A 182 6.27 -8.03 -16.30
N ILE A 183 6.31 -6.70 -16.35
CA ILE A 183 5.14 -5.84 -16.54
C ILE A 183 4.79 -5.84 -18.03
N ALA A 184 3.69 -6.50 -18.39
CA ALA A 184 3.20 -6.47 -19.77
C ALA A 184 2.60 -5.10 -20.10
N SER A 185 1.85 -4.50 -19.15
CA SER A 185 1.39 -3.11 -19.22
C SER A 185 1.09 -2.54 -17.83
N PHE A 186 1.13 -1.22 -17.72
CA PHE A 186 0.62 -0.50 -16.56
C PHE A 186 -0.88 -0.25 -16.74
N ILE A 187 -1.67 -0.51 -15.70
CA ILE A 187 -3.10 -0.18 -15.71
C ILE A 187 -3.24 1.28 -15.31
N ASP A 188 -3.81 2.08 -16.20
CA ASP A 188 -3.98 3.51 -15.93
C ASP A 188 -4.85 3.75 -14.69
N VAL A 189 -4.53 4.82 -13.95
CA VAL A 189 -5.27 5.19 -12.72
C VAL A 189 -6.75 5.48 -13.00
N GLU A 190 -7.11 5.81 -14.24
CA GLU A 190 -8.49 5.99 -14.68
C GLU A 190 -9.25 4.65 -14.73
N GLN A 191 -8.54 3.54 -15.01
CA GLN A 191 -9.11 2.20 -15.07
C GLN A 191 -9.07 1.52 -13.69
N SER A 192 -7.99 1.71 -12.94
CA SER A 192 -7.82 1.14 -11.60
C SER A 192 -7.16 2.14 -10.66
N LEU A 193 -7.95 2.81 -9.83
CA LEU A 193 -7.43 3.66 -8.76
C LEU A 193 -6.58 2.85 -7.79
N PRO A 194 -5.34 3.32 -7.50
CA PRO A 194 -4.42 2.65 -6.58
C PRO A 194 -4.98 2.46 -5.16
N ALA A 195 -4.32 1.61 -4.39
CA ALA A 195 -4.53 1.58 -2.95
C ALA A 195 -3.93 2.84 -2.31
N VAL A 196 -4.54 3.29 -1.22
CA VAL A 196 -4.02 4.39 -0.38
C VAL A 196 -2.55 4.15 -0.03
N GLY A 197 -1.69 5.09 -0.36
CA GLY A 197 -0.24 5.01 -0.14
C GLY A 197 0.51 4.02 -1.03
N GLN A 198 -0.11 3.43 -2.07
CA GLN A 198 0.59 2.51 -2.97
C GLN A 198 1.77 3.20 -3.64
N GLY A 199 2.93 2.55 -3.64
CA GLY A 199 4.17 3.08 -4.19
C GLY A 199 5.05 3.82 -3.17
N ALA A 200 4.52 4.31 -2.05
CA ALA A 200 5.29 5.01 -1.03
C ALA A 200 5.87 4.05 0.03
N VAL A 201 7.03 4.43 0.57
CA VAL A 201 7.66 3.81 1.75
C VAL A 201 7.42 4.72 2.94
N GLY A 202 6.96 4.16 4.06
CA GLY A 202 6.80 4.85 5.33
C GLY A 202 7.80 4.37 6.36
N ILE A 203 8.25 5.30 7.21
CA ILE A 203 9.15 5.03 8.32
C ILE A 203 8.44 5.38 9.61
N GLU A 204 8.26 4.39 10.46
CA GLU A 204 7.66 4.48 11.78
C GLU A 204 8.74 4.53 12.84
N CYS A 205 8.53 5.31 13.89
CA CYS A 205 9.39 5.35 15.07
C CYS A 205 8.60 5.70 16.34
N ARG A 206 9.27 5.73 17.48
CA ARG A 206 8.70 6.26 18.72
C ARG A 206 8.45 7.76 18.61
N THR A 207 7.31 8.22 19.12
CA THR A 207 6.89 9.63 19.04
C THR A 207 7.68 10.56 19.98
N ASP A 208 8.30 10.00 21.02
CA ASP A 208 9.17 10.72 21.98
C ASP A 208 10.64 10.73 21.57
N ASP A 209 11.04 10.00 20.51
CA ASP A 209 12.43 9.92 20.05
C ASP A 209 12.75 11.03 19.04
N MET A 210 12.88 12.27 19.55
CA MET A 210 13.15 13.44 18.73
C MET A 210 14.48 13.35 17.97
N GLN A 211 15.45 12.57 18.48
CA GLN A 211 16.75 12.41 17.83
C GLN A 211 16.63 11.53 16.58
N VAL A 212 15.91 10.43 16.68
CA VAL A 212 15.63 9.57 15.53
C VAL A 212 14.78 10.32 14.51
N GLN A 213 13.75 11.05 14.93
CA GLN A 213 12.92 11.85 14.02
C GLN A 213 13.76 12.88 13.24
N ALA A 214 14.68 13.58 13.91
CA ALA A 214 15.58 14.54 13.27
C ALA A 214 16.53 13.88 12.25
N LEU A 215 17.02 12.66 12.53
CA LEU A 215 17.82 11.87 11.57
C LEU A 215 17.03 11.46 10.34
N LEU A 216 15.75 11.15 10.50
CA LEU A 216 14.88 10.69 9.42
C LEU A 216 14.34 11.83 8.55
N ALA A 217 14.23 13.06 9.09
CA ALA A 217 13.62 14.19 8.41
C ALA A 217 14.12 14.44 6.97
N PRO A 218 15.43 14.31 6.64
CA PRO A 218 15.91 14.47 5.27
C PRO A 218 15.43 13.43 4.26
N LEU A 219 14.82 12.33 4.71
CA LEU A 219 14.24 11.31 3.83
C LEU A 219 12.80 11.64 3.41
N ALA A 220 12.18 12.64 4.04
CA ALA A 220 10.81 13.02 3.76
C ALA A 220 10.69 13.62 2.36
N ASP A 221 9.65 13.19 1.63
CA ASP A 221 9.21 13.80 0.39
C ASP A 221 7.91 14.58 0.64
N ALA A 222 7.96 15.89 0.44
CA ALA A 222 6.85 16.77 0.78
C ALA A 222 5.60 16.49 -0.06
N GLU A 223 5.76 16.31 -1.39
CA GLU A 223 4.65 16.05 -2.29
C GLU A 223 3.97 14.72 -1.93
N THR A 224 4.74 13.64 -1.81
CA THR A 224 4.23 12.34 -1.42
C THR A 224 3.54 12.41 -0.05
N THR A 225 4.11 13.16 0.89
CA THR A 225 3.55 13.32 2.23
C THR A 225 2.17 13.96 2.19
N TYR A 226 1.99 15.07 1.48
CA TYR A 226 0.67 15.70 1.34
C TYR A 226 -0.35 14.78 0.65
N CYS A 227 0.06 14.13 -0.43
CA CYS A 227 -0.81 13.19 -1.15
C CYS A 227 -1.26 12.04 -0.24
N VAL A 228 -0.32 11.37 0.43
CA VAL A 228 -0.63 10.21 1.28
C VAL A 228 -1.43 10.62 2.52
N ARG A 229 -1.21 11.82 3.08
CA ARG A 229 -2.02 12.35 4.20
C ARG A 229 -3.49 12.49 3.79
N ALA A 230 -3.78 13.06 2.62
CA ALA A 230 -5.14 13.18 2.10
C ALA A 230 -5.78 11.80 1.86
N GLU A 231 -5.06 10.88 1.23
CA GLU A 231 -5.51 9.51 0.98
C GLU A 231 -5.81 8.77 2.30
N ARG A 232 -4.92 8.87 3.30
CA ARG A 232 -5.09 8.22 4.60
C ARG A 232 -6.23 8.81 5.41
N ALA A 233 -6.42 10.13 5.39
CA ALA A 233 -7.54 10.78 6.06
C ALA A 233 -8.88 10.30 5.50
N MET A 234 -9.01 10.20 4.18
CA MET A 234 -10.17 9.63 3.51
C MET A 234 -10.41 8.17 3.93
N ASN A 235 -9.38 7.33 3.86
CA ASN A 235 -9.48 5.92 4.19
C ASN A 235 -9.79 5.68 5.68
N ASN A 236 -9.23 6.49 6.57
CA ASN A 236 -9.51 6.41 8.01
C ASN A 236 -10.97 6.78 8.32
N HIS A 237 -11.51 7.83 7.70
CA HIS A 237 -12.90 8.24 7.87
C HIS A 237 -13.89 7.18 7.37
N LEU A 238 -13.54 6.46 6.31
CA LEU A 238 -14.30 5.29 5.81
C LEU A 238 -14.09 4.02 6.65
N GLN A 239 -13.29 4.06 7.72
CA GLN A 239 -12.87 2.89 8.49
C GLN A 239 -12.22 1.81 7.63
N GLY A 240 -11.53 2.23 6.56
CA GLY A 240 -10.91 1.36 5.59
C GLY A 240 -9.69 0.61 6.12
N GLY A 241 -9.32 -0.43 5.40
CA GLY A 241 -8.15 -1.28 5.66
C GLY A 241 -7.74 -2.06 4.42
N CYS A 242 -6.84 -3.03 4.56
CA CYS A 242 -6.35 -3.82 3.43
C CYS A 242 -7.39 -4.77 2.82
N GLN A 243 -8.55 -4.91 3.46
CA GLN A 243 -9.57 -5.92 3.15
C GLN A 243 -10.88 -5.33 2.62
N VAL A 244 -10.87 -4.08 2.22
CA VAL A 244 -12.06 -3.38 1.72
C VAL A 244 -11.83 -2.89 0.28
N PRO A 245 -12.88 -2.78 -0.52
CA PRO A 245 -12.80 -2.35 -1.91
C PRO A 245 -12.73 -0.83 -2.02
N ILE A 246 -11.75 -0.23 -1.36
CA ILE A 246 -11.49 1.22 -1.37
C ILE A 246 -10.26 1.51 -2.23
N GLY A 247 -10.41 2.38 -3.21
CA GLY A 247 -9.31 3.01 -3.95
C GLY A 247 -9.19 4.48 -3.56
N GLY A 248 -7.96 4.98 -3.50
CA GLY A 248 -7.71 6.39 -3.21
C GLY A 248 -6.35 6.82 -3.70
N TYR A 249 -6.32 7.89 -4.50
CA TYR A 249 -5.09 8.40 -5.09
C TYR A 249 -5.12 9.91 -5.19
N ALA A 250 -4.14 10.54 -4.57
CA ALA A 250 -3.92 11.98 -4.64
C ALA A 250 -2.68 12.31 -5.46
N VAL A 251 -2.73 13.42 -6.16
CA VAL A 251 -1.61 14.02 -6.90
C VAL A 251 -1.56 15.52 -6.65
N LEU A 252 -0.37 16.10 -6.77
CA LEU A 252 -0.20 17.54 -6.79
C LEU A 252 -0.31 18.05 -8.24
N GLN A 253 -1.30 18.86 -8.51
CA GLN A 253 -1.54 19.45 -9.84
C GLN A 253 -1.63 20.98 -9.71
N GLN A 254 -0.74 21.71 -10.39
CA GLN A 254 -0.73 23.18 -10.37
C GLN A 254 -0.72 23.78 -8.95
N GLY A 255 0.02 23.15 -8.03
CA GLY A 255 0.13 23.59 -6.63
C GLY A 255 -1.06 23.23 -5.73
N GLN A 256 -2.04 22.48 -6.24
CA GLN A 256 -3.19 21.98 -5.48
C GLN A 256 -3.18 20.46 -5.38
N LEU A 257 -3.61 19.94 -4.25
CA LEU A 257 -3.93 18.52 -4.12
C LEU A 257 -5.21 18.20 -4.88
N TYR A 258 -5.17 17.15 -5.68
CA TYR A 258 -6.32 16.54 -6.33
C TYR A 258 -6.44 15.10 -5.86
N LEU A 259 -7.48 14.81 -5.06
CA LEU A 259 -7.78 13.48 -4.54
C LEU A 259 -8.95 12.87 -5.28
N ARG A 260 -8.77 11.64 -5.75
CA ARG A 260 -9.83 10.77 -6.30
C ARG A 260 -9.98 9.54 -5.43
N ALA A 261 -11.21 9.14 -5.20
CA ALA A 261 -11.51 7.98 -4.38
C ALA A 261 -12.69 7.18 -4.92
N LEU A 262 -12.74 5.91 -4.57
CA LEU A 262 -13.87 5.03 -4.87
C LEU A 262 -14.11 4.01 -3.75
N VAL A 263 -15.35 3.54 -3.70
CA VAL A 263 -15.79 2.34 -2.98
C VAL A 263 -16.65 1.52 -3.95
N GLY A 264 -16.39 0.21 -4.07
CA GLY A 264 -17.12 -0.64 -5.02
C GLY A 264 -17.62 -1.94 -4.44
N ASP A 265 -18.75 -2.44 -4.94
CA ASP A 265 -19.18 -3.82 -4.71
C ASP A 265 -18.17 -4.80 -5.30
N ILE A 266 -17.94 -5.94 -4.64
CA ILE A 266 -16.90 -6.90 -5.02
C ILE A 266 -17.11 -7.44 -6.44
N ASP A 267 -18.36 -7.58 -6.86
CA ASP A 267 -18.76 -8.04 -8.20
C ASP A 267 -18.67 -6.95 -9.28
N GLY A 268 -18.33 -5.71 -8.89
CA GLY A 268 -18.22 -4.58 -9.80
C GLY A 268 -19.54 -3.97 -10.25
N SER A 269 -20.67 -4.46 -9.76
CA SER A 269 -22.01 -4.00 -10.16
C SER A 269 -22.28 -2.53 -9.80
N ARG A 270 -21.65 -2.04 -8.75
CA ARG A 270 -21.75 -0.65 -8.30
C ARG A 270 -20.39 -0.11 -7.87
N ILE A 271 -19.98 1.01 -8.45
CA ILE A 271 -18.79 1.77 -8.04
C ILE A 271 -19.22 3.20 -7.70
N ILE A 272 -19.04 3.59 -6.45
CA ILE A 272 -19.25 4.96 -5.97
C ILE A 272 -17.91 5.70 -6.08
N ARG A 273 -17.93 6.92 -6.64
CA ARG A 273 -16.74 7.74 -6.84
C ARG A 273 -16.94 9.14 -6.27
N ALA A 274 -15.86 9.71 -5.76
CA ALA A 274 -15.79 11.11 -5.37
C ALA A 274 -14.39 11.65 -5.65
N GLU A 275 -14.33 12.96 -5.92
CA GLU A 275 -13.06 13.65 -6.17
C GLU A 275 -13.14 15.10 -5.74
N GLY A 276 -12.00 15.72 -5.50
CA GLY A 276 -11.93 17.12 -5.11
C GLY A 276 -10.52 17.66 -5.05
N LYS A 277 -10.44 18.97 -4.91
CA LYS A 277 -9.18 19.71 -4.84
C LYS A 277 -9.12 20.57 -3.58
N SER A 278 -7.90 20.79 -3.07
CA SER A 278 -7.62 21.74 -1.99
C SER A 278 -6.18 22.25 -2.08
N ALA A 279 -5.86 23.25 -1.27
CA ALA A 279 -4.49 23.60 -0.96
C ALA A 279 -3.82 22.46 -0.17
N VAL A 280 -2.49 22.35 -0.23
CA VAL A 280 -1.72 21.25 0.38
C VAL A 280 -1.85 21.21 1.90
N GLU A 281 -2.03 22.36 2.54
CA GLU A 281 -2.22 22.50 3.98
C GLU A 281 -3.52 21.85 4.48
N ASN A 282 -4.49 21.68 3.58
CA ASN A 282 -5.81 21.11 3.87
C ASN A 282 -5.92 19.64 3.45
N ALA A 283 -4.81 18.92 3.39
CA ALA A 283 -4.76 17.53 2.91
C ALA A 283 -5.76 16.62 3.65
N GLU A 284 -5.77 16.64 4.98
CA GLU A 284 -6.67 15.81 5.78
C GLU A 284 -8.14 16.26 5.65
N VAL A 285 -8.37 17.56 5.60
CA VAL A 285 -9.73 18.12 5.41
C VAL A 285 -10.29 17.67 4.06
N LEU A 286 -9.47 17.69 3.00
CA LEU A 286 -9.86 17.15 1.69
C LEU A 286 -10.22 15.67 1.80
N GLY A 287 -9.37 14.88 2.46
CA GLY A 287 -9.61 13.44 2.65
C GLY A 287 -10.96 13.16 3.33
N VAL A 288 -11.24 13.83 4.45
CA VAL A 288 -12.51 13.69 5.18
C VAL A 288 -13.69 14.09 4.29
N LYS A 289 -13.61 15.24 3.60
CA LYS A 289 -14.66 15.72 2.70
C LYS A 289 -14.99 14.69 1.60
N ILE A 290 -13.97 14.10 0.99
CA ILE A 290 -14.18 13.08 -0.05
C ILE A 290 -14.82 11.81 0.53
N ALA A 291 -14.41 11.39 1.73
CA ALA A 291 -15.06 10.27 2.41
C ALA A 291 -16.53 10.52 2.71
N GLU A 292 -16.90 11.72 3.18
CA GLU A 292 -18.29 12.12 3.42
C GLU A 292 -19.12 12.10 2.14
N GLN A 293 -18.56 12.54 1.01
CA GLN A 293 -19.22 12.46 -0.30
C GLN A 293 -19.49 11.02 -0.73
N LEU A 294 -18.55 10.10 -0.48
CA LEU A 294 -18.74 8.67 -0.76
C LEU A 294 -19.84 8.08 0.14
N LEU A 295 -19.83 8.40 1.44
CA LEU A 295 -20.85 7.95 2.40
C LEU A 295 -22.25 8.46 2.03
N ALA A 296 -22.36 9.74 1.65
CA ALA A 296 -23.63 10.34 1.21
C ALA A 296 -24.22 9.64 -0.04
N GLN A 297 -23.39 8.98 -0.85
CA GLN A 297 -23.81 8.18 -2.00
C GLN A 297 -24.13 6.72 -1.64
N GLY A 298 -23.96 6.32 -0.36
CA GLY A 298 -24.27 4.97 0.15
C GLY A 298 -23.07 4.02 0.16
N ALA A 299 -21.84 4.52 0.24
CA ALA A 299 -20.64 3.70 0.39
C ALA A 299 -20.63 2.89 1.71
N ASP A 300 -21.30 3.39 2.75
CA ASP A 300 -21.52 2.70 4.02
C ASP A 300 -22.16 1.33 3.85
N LYS A 301 -23.15 1.21 2.95
CA LYS A 301 -23.85 -0.07 2.68
C LYS A 301 -22.93 -1.10 2.05
N ILE A 302 -22.07 -0.67 1.11
CA ILE A 302 -21.07 -1.54 0.48
C ILE A 302 -20.06 -2.03 1.53
N LEU A 303 -19.57 -1.11 2.38
CA LEU A 303 -18.59 -1.45 3.39
C LEU A 303 -19.15 -2.37 4.47
N GLN A 304 -20.40 -2.13 4.93
CA GLN A 304 -21.07 -2.99 5.91
C GLN A 304 -21.28 -4.42 5.39
N ALA A 305 -21.62 -4.59 4.11
CA ALA A 305 -21.80 -5.91 3.50
C ALA A 305 -20.51 -6.75 3.46
N ILE A 306 -19.35 -6.15 3.62
CA ILE A 306 -18.05 -6.86 3.65
C ILE A 306 -17.71 -7.35 5.06
N TYR A 307 -18.21 -6.67 6.08
CA TYR A 307 -17.96 -7.01 7.49
C TYR A 307 -19.04 -7.93 8.08
N SER A 308 -20.19 -8.10 7.39
CA SER A 308 -21.24 -9.05 7.73
C SER A 308 -20.92 -10.45 7.18
#